data_3c5de3722e84c0ab4434c67efac5864f
#
_entry.id   3c5de3722e84c0ab4434c67efac5864f
#
_cell.length_a   1.000
_cell.length_b   1.000
_cell.length_c   1.000
_cell.angle_alpha   90.00
_cell.angle_beta   90.00
_cell.angle_gamma   90.00
#
_symmetry.space_group_name_H-M   'P 1'
#
loop_
_entity.id
_entity.type
_entity.pdbx_description
1 polymer ?
#
loop_
_entity_poly.entity_id
_entity_poly.type
_entity_poly.pdbx_seq_one_letter_code
_entity_poly.pdbx_strand_id
1 'polypeptide(L)'
;MPTATDAELVDLLTAGTLTPVGRLVNSSNGALLCSVQGPDCDAEPLLAIHKPESSERPLWDYPDGTLVARERAAYLVSTAGGFGVVPPTVLREGPFGPGSVQLWVGPLEGEREVLVDVTAAEAVPPGWLVVLEGETPEGEPVVVSHSPEPALRTVAVLDAVLNNSDRKGSHLMREGSIVRGCDHGVSLGVEPKLRTVLWGWAGDQIPDTDLARLDALARALDGSLATDLAPLLTAVEVAALKARVRTLLATRRHPLPTPGWPAIPWPALSPAARSLAR
;
A
#
# COMPACT_ATOMS: atom_id res chain seq x y z
N MET A 1 -4.73 -15.15 -22.26
CA MET A 1 -4.57 -16.10 -21.15
C MET A 1 -5.59 -15.78 -20.11
N PRO A 2 -6.35 -16.74 -19.51
CA PRO A 2 -7.15 -16.43 -18.34
C PRO A 2 -6.23 -15.85 -17.28
N THR A 3 -6.60 -14.72 -16.72
CA THR A 3 -5.84 -14.10 -15.62
C THR A 3 -5.93 -15.01 -14.40
N ALA A 4 -4.77 -15.39 -13.83
CA ALA A 4 -4.72 -16.18 -12.61
C ALA A 4 -5.50 -15.48 -11.50
N THR A 5 -6.20 -16.25 -10.69
CA THR A 5 -6.92 -15.73 -9.52
C THR A 5 -5.94 -15.32 -8.41
N ASP A 6 -6.37 -14.44 -7.52
CA ASP A 6 -5.55 -14.05 -6.34
C ASP A 6 -5.12 -15.28 -5.51
N ALA A 7 -5.97 -16.31 -5.42
CA ALA A 7 -5.64 -17.55 -4.72
C ALA A 7 -4.48 -18.31 -5.40
N GLU A 8 -4.54 -18.49 -6.71
CA GLU A 8 -3.46 -19.13 -7.49
C GLU A 8 -2.16 -18.34 -7.40
N LEU A 9 -2.23 -17.01 -7.39
CA LEU A 9 -1.06 -16.15 -7.21
C LEU A 9 -0.47 -16.28 -5.80
N VAL A 10 -1.29 -16.35 -4.77
CA VAL A 10 -0.85 -16.59 -3.38
C VAL A 10 -0.17 -17.96 -3.25
N ASP A 11 -0.75 -19.01 -3.84
CA ASP A 11 -0.17 -20.35 -3.83
C ASP A 11 1.19 -20.37 -4.52
N LEU A 12 1.29 -19.71 -5.69
CA LEU A 12 2.55 -19.58 -6.42
C LEU A 12 3.60 -18.80 -5.64
N LEU A 13 3.24 -17.66 -5.06
CA LEU A 13 4.14 -16.86 -4.22
C LEU A 13 4.60 -17.64 -2.99
N THR A 14 3.75 -18.52 -2.45
CA THR A 14 4.06 -19.34 -1.26
C THR A 14 5.00 -20.50 -1.57
N ALA A 15 4.74 -21.26 -2.63
CA ALA A 15 5.41 -22.52 -2.93
C ALA A 15 6.43 -22.44 -4.06
N GLY A 16 6.34 -21.43 -4.95
CA GLY A 16 7.21 -21.29 -6.11
C GLY A 16 8.67 -21.04 -5.75
N THR A 17 9.55 -21.38 -6.67
CA THR A 17 11.00 -21.11 -6.53
C THR A 17 11.26 -19.62 -6.69
N LEU A 18 11.86 -19.01 -5.68
CA LEU A 18 12.16 -17.59 -5.61
C LEU A 18 13.63 -17.36 -5.95
N THR A 19 13.89 -16.69 -7.09
CA THR A 19 15.25 -16.42 -7.57
C THR A 19 15.50 -14.90 -7.64
N PRO A 20 16.54 -14.37 -6.97
CA PRO A 20 16.87 -12.95 -7.06
C PRO A 20 17.21 -12.53 -8.49
N VAL A 21 16.60 -11.43 -8.94
CA VAL A 21 16.90 -10.77 -10.23
C VAL A 21 17.79 -9.54 -10.00
N GLY A 22 17.54 -8.79 -8.92
CA GLY A 22 18.34 -7.61 -8.59
C GLY A 22 17.82 -6.91 -7.34
N ARG A 23 18.56 -5.89 -6.86
CA ARG A 23 18.16 -5.05 -5.75
C ARG A 23 17.48 -3.79 -6.28
N LEU A 24 16.38 -3.39 -5.66
CA LEU A 24 15.74 -2.11 -5.96
C LEU A 24 16.58 -0.97 -5.40
N VAL A 25 17.05 -0.09 -6.28
CA VAL A 25 17.73 1.14 -5.90
C VAL A 25 16.71 2.08 -5.25
N ASN A 26 17.12 2.75 -4.16
CA ASN A 26 16.28 3.65 -3.35
C ASN A 26 15.21 2.95 -2.48
N SER A 27 15.30 1.62 -2.29
CA SER A 27 14.51 0.95 -1.27
C SER A 27 15.18 1.13 0.11
N SER A 28 14.46 1.71 1.08
CA SER A 28 14.95 1.91 2.44
C SER A 28 15.23 0.61 3.20
N ASN A 29 14.54 -0.48 2.81
CA ASN A 29 14.57 -1.77 3.50
C ASN A 29 15.16 -2.91 2.64
N GLY A 30 16.07 -2.58 1.72
CA GLY A 30 16.82 -3.59 0.98
C GLY A 30 15.96 -4.53 0.13
N ALA A 31 14.84 -4.05 -0.40
CA ALA A 31 13.93 -4.84 -1.21
C ALA A 31 14.59 -5.41 -2.47
N LEU A 32 14.29 -6.66 -2.77
CA LEU A 32 14.83 -7.43 -3.89
C LEU A 32 13.74 -7.73 -4.90
N LEU A 33 14.02 -7.47 -6.17
CA LEU A 33 13.23 -8.03 -7.25
C LEU A 33 13.62 -9.49 -7.42
N CYS A 34 12.63 -10.36 -7.42
CA CYS A 34 12.80 -11.80 -7.63
C CYS A 34 11.90 -12.27 -8.76
N SER A 35 12.31 -13.33 -9.46
CA SER A 35 11.41 -14.14 -10.26
C SER A 35 10.84 -15.28 -9.43
N VAL A 36 9.58 -15.61 -9.66
CA VAL A 36 8.87 -16.72 -9.00
C VAL A 36 8.45 -17.72 -10.04
N GLN A 37 9.02 -18.93 -9.97
CA GLN A 37 8.74 -20.03 -10.90
C GLN A 37 7.90 -21.10 -10.21
N GLY A 38 6.77 -21.46 -10.81
CA GLY A 38 5.95 -22.59 -10.37
C GLY A 38 6.56 -23.96 -10.76
N PRO A 39 5.86 -25.04 -10.43
CA PRO A 39 6.30 -26.39 -10.83
C PRO A 39 6.30 -26.59 -12.35
N ASP A 40 5.49 -25.86 -13.08
CA ASP A 40 5.49 -25.83 -14.55
C ASP A 40 6.61 -24.88 -15.01
N CYS A 41 7.73 -25.46 -15.42
CA CYS A 41 8.92 -24.72 -15.87
C CYS A 41 8.75 -24.06 -17.24
N ASP A 42 7.71 -24.41 -18.00
CA ASP A 42 7.42 -23.82 -19.33
C ASP A 42 6.60 -22.52 -19.21
N ALA A 43 5.99 -22.26 -18.05
CA ALA A 43 5.31 -21.00 -17.79
C ALA A 43 6.30 -19.85 -17.55
N GLU A 44 5.98 -18.66 -18.06
CA GLU A 44 6.79 -17.47 -17.75
C GLU A 44 6.78 -17.19 -16.25
N PRO A 45 7.97 -16.97 -15.64
CA PRO A 45 8.06 -16.67 -14.23
C PRO A 45 7.38 -15.32 -13.92
N LEU A 46 6.67 -15.27 -12.80
CA LEU A 46 6.16 -13.99 -12.27
C LEU A 46 7.27 -13.21 -11.59
N LEU A 47 7.09 -11.92 -11.52
CA LEU A 47 7.97 -11.05 -10.73
C LEU A 47 7.34 -10.74 -9.38
N ALA A 48 8.17 -10.69 -8.34
CA ALA A 48 7.78 -10.35 -6.99
C ALA A 48 8.86 -9.53 -6.28
N ILE A 49 8.45 -8.79 -5.27
CA ILE A 49 9.35 -8.10 -4.36
C ILE A 49 9.49 -8.93 -3.08
N HIS A 50 10.73 -9.30 -2.76
CA HIS A 50 11.08 -9.86 -1.46
C HIS A 50 11.66 -8.76 -0.57
N LYS A 51 11.04 -8.55 0.59
CA LYS A 51 11.53 -7.67 1.66
C LYS A 51 11.96 -8.56 2.84
N PRO A 52 13.28 -8.79 3.03
CA PRO A 52 13.77 -9.59 4.15
C PRO A 52 13.54 -8.88 5.48
N GLU A 53 13.09 -9.60 6.49
CA GLU A 53 12.93 -9.08 7.86
C GLU A 53 14.26 -8.56 8.42
N SER A 54 15.37 -9.26 8.13
CA SER A 54 16.72 -8.85 8.55
C SER A 54 17.18 -7.49 8.00
N SER A 55 16.50 -6.96 6.98
CA SER A 55 16.80 -5.64 6.38
C SER A 55 15.94 -4.51 6.97
N GLU A 56 15.01 -4.82 7.86
CA GLU A 56 14.16 -3.82 8.49
C GLU A 56 14.99 -2.89 9.39
N ARG A 57 14.62 -1.62 9.37
CA ARG A 57 15.14 -0.63 10.32
C ARG A 57 14.10 -0.44 11.41
N PRO A 58 14.45 -0.65 12.69
CA PRO A 58 13.52 -0.44 13.80
C PRO A 58 12.96 0.99 13.78
N LEU A 59 11.65 1.09 13.93
CA LEU A 59 10.94 2.37 14.02
C LEU A 59 10.38 2.51 15.43
N TRP A 60 10.64 3.64 16.08
CA TRP A 60 10.24 3.88 17.47
C TRP A 60 8.71 3.91 17.65
N ASP A 61 7.97 4.23 16.61
CA ASP A 61 6.51 4.30 16.57
C ASP A 61 5.83 3.01 16.09
N TYR A 62 6.65 1.98 15.79
CA TYR A 62 6.23 0.61 15.48
C TYR A 62 7.06 -0.38 16.32
N PRO A 63 6.94 -0.34 17.66
CA PRO A 63 7.80 -1.14 18.57
C PRO A 63 7.48 -2.63 18.54
N ASP A 64 6.27 -3.00 18.12
CA ASP A 64 5.76 -4.37 18.16
C ASP A 64 5.71 -4.97 16.74
N GLY A 65 6.05 -6.25 16.64
CA GLY A 65 6.01 -7.00 15.39
C GLY A 65 7.04 -6.53 14.37
N THR A 66 6.85 -6.94 13.13
CA THR A 66 7.72 -6.60 12.01
C THR A 66 6.99 -5.80 10.95
N LEU A 67 7.73 -5.02 10.14
CA LEU A 67 7.15 -4.28 9.03
C LEU A 67 6.64 -5.24 7.94
N VAL A 68 7.33 -6.36 7.72
CA VAL A 68 6.91 -7.39 6.76
C VAL A 68 5.60 -8.08 7.16
N ALA A 69 5.35 -8.26 8.47
CA ALA A 69 4.07 -8.77 8.96
C ALA A 69 2.92 -7.80 8.62
N ARG A 70 3.16 -6.49 8.71
CA ARG A 70 2.19 -5.44 8.35
C ARG A 70 1.88 -5.40 6.86
N GLU A 71 2.85 -5.69 6.00
CA GLU A 71 2.63 -5.86 4.55
C GLU A 71 1.63 -7.00 4.29
N ARG A 72 1.81 -8.16 4.95
CA ARG A 72 0.88 -9.29 4.84
C ARG A 72 -0.49 -8.96 5.44
N ALA A 73 -0.54 -8.31 6.59
CA ALA A 73 -1.79 -7.90 7.24
C ALA A 73 -2.59 -6.93 6.36
N ALA A 74 -1.93 -5.97 5.72
CA ALA A 74 -2.56 -5.04 4.78
C ALA A 74 -3.20 -5.76 3.58
N TYR A 75 -2.52 -6.77 3.02
CA TYR A 75 -3.10 -7.62 1.98
C TYR A 75 -4.35 -8.35 2.46
N LEU A 76 -4.30 -9.00 3.63
CA LEU A 76 -5.45 -9.71 4.19
C LEU A 76 -6.64 -8.78 4.41
N VAL A 77 -6.41 -7.59 4.95
CA VAL A 77 -7.44 -6.55 5.14
C VAL A 77 -8.02 -6.09 3.81
N SER A 78 -7.17 -5.80 2.81
CA SER A 78 -7.59 -5.37 1.47
C SER A 78 -8.46 -6.43 0.79
N THR A 79 -8.06 -7.70 0.87
CA THR A 79 -8.78 -8.83 0.27
C THR A 79 -10.10 -9.09 0.97
N ALA A 80 -10.12 -9.14 2.30
CA ALA A 80 -11.31 -9.41 3.10
C ALA A 80 -12.41 -8.35 2.92
N GLY A 81 -12.03 -7.08 2.71
CA GLY A 81 -12.96 -6.01 2.38
C GLY A 81 -13.34 -5.93 0.90
N GLY A 82 -12.68 -6.68 0.02
CA GLY A 82 -12.88 -6.59 -1.43
C GLY A 82 -12.36 -5.28 -2.05
N PHE A 83 -11.34 -4.65 -1.45
CA PHE A 83 -10.75 -3.42 -1.98
C PHE A 83 -9.91 -3.68 -3.24
N GLY A 84 -9.20 -4.82 -3.29
CA GLY A 84 -8.34 -5.16 -4.43
C GLY A 84 -7.14 -4.22 -4.62
N VAL A 85 -6.76 -3.47 -3.60
CA VAL A 85 -5.68 -2.46 -3.68
C VAL A 85 -4.31 -3.07 -3.46
N VAL A 86 -4.15 -3.89 -2.41
CA VAL A 86 -2.85 -4.47 -2.08
C VAL A 86 -2.61 -5.70 -2.96
N PRO A 87 -1.49 -5.78 -3.69
CA PRO A 87 -1.16 -6.97 -4.48
C PRO A 87 -1.02 -8.21 -3.59
N PRO A 88 -1.22 -9.43 -4.12
CA PRO A 88 -0.96 -10.68 -3.41
C PRO A 88 0.37 -10.65 -2.68
N THR A 89 0.34 -10.88 -1.37
CA THR A 89 1.49 -10.78 -0.48
C THR A 89 1.49 -11.95 0.48
N VAL A 90 2.62 -12.64 0.63
CA VAL A 90 2.80 -13.77 1.57
C VAL A 90 3.99 -13.52 2.48
N LEU A 91 4.05 -14.24 3.60
CA LEU A 91 5.25 -14.36 4.43
C LEU A 91 5.88 -15.74 4.18
N ARG A 92 7.18 -15.77 3.89
CA ARG A 92 7.91 -17.02 3.66
C ARG A 92 9.42 -16.83 3.79
N GLU A 93 10.14 -17.95 3.82
CA GLU A 93 11.57 -17.96 3.60
C GLU A 93 11.91 -17.52 2.16
N GLY A 94 12.91 -16.67 2.04
CA GLY A 94 13.42 -16.19 0.78
C GLY A 94 14.94 -16.26 0.70
N PRO A 95 15.57 -15.73 -0.37
CA PRO A 95 17.03 -15.82 -0.59
C PRO A 95 17.89 -15.21 0.52
N PHE A 96 17.30 -14.30 1.32
CA PHE A 96 17.99 -13.59 2.41
C PHE A 96 17.27 -13.73 3.74
N GLY A 97 16.65 -14.88 3.99
CA GLY A 97 15.91 -15.21 5.20
C GLY A 97 14.41 -14.94 5.10
N PRO A 98 13.68 -15.05 6.22
CA PRO A 98 12.25 -14.82 6.25
C PRO A 98 11.91 -13.38 5.87
N GLY A 99 10.74 -13.19 5.24
CA GLY A 99 10.27 -11.87 4.84
C GLY A 99 8.93 -11.90 4.12
N SER A 100 8.47 -10.73 3.67
CA SER A 100 7.32 -10.64 2.81
C SER A 100 7.71 -10.80 1.33
N VAL A 101 6.85 -11.49 0.58
CA VAL A 101 6.95 -11.61 -0.87
C VAL A 101 5.64 -11.10 -1.46
N GLN A 102 5.72 -10.00 -2.20
CA GLN A 102 4.59 -9.32 -2.82
C GLN A 102 4.70 -9.39 -4.33
N LEU A 103 3.59 -9.72 -5.00
CA LEU A 103 3.53 -9.70 -6.47
C LEU A 103 3.94 -8.33 -7.00
N TRP A 104 4.85 -8.31 -7.98
CA TRP A 104 5.19 -7.09 -8.71
C TRP A 104 4.03 -6.64 -9.58
N VAL A 105 3.73 -5.34 -9.57
CA VAL A 105 2.71 -4.73 -10.42
C VAL A 105 3.32 -3.59 -11.23
N GLY A 106 2.90 -3.48 -12.46
CA GLY A 106 3.34 -2.45 -13.39
C GLY A 106 4.60 -2.80 -14.17
N PRO A 107 5.03 -1.93 -15.08
CA PRO A 107 6.20 -2.15 -15.91
C PRO A 107 7.49 -2.06 -15.09
N LEU A 108 8.49 -2.87 -15.43
CA LEU A 108 9.85 -2.73 -14.88
C LEU A 108 10.55 -1.50 -15.43
N GLU A 109 10.31 -1.21 -16.69
CA GLU A 109 10.90 -0.10 -17.44
C GLU A 109 9.80 0.71 -18.13
N GLY A 110 10.11 1.96 -18.46
CA GLY A 110 9.18 2.86 -19.15
C GLY A 110 8.44 3.82 -18.22
N GLU A 111 7.57 4.61 -18.81
CA GLU A 111 6.77 5.60 -18.09
C GLU A 111 5.60 4.93 -17.36
N ARG A 112 5.36 5.38 -16.14
CA ARG A 112 4.18 5.02 -15.36
C ARG A 112 3.17 6.14 -15.48
N GLU A 113 1.89 5.78 -15.47
CA GLU A 113 0.83 6.78 -15.36
C GLU A 113 0.99 7.56 -14.06
N VAL A 114 0.96 8.88 -14.18
CA VAL A 114 1.07 9.80 -13.06
C VAL A 114 -0.31 9.95 -12.43
N LEU A 115 -0.47 9.47 -11.20
CA LEU A 115 -1.71 9.54 -10.41
C LEU A 115 -1.65 10.64 -9.34
N VAL A 116 -0.44 11.01 -8.94
CA VAL A 116 -0.13 12.08 -7.98
C VAL A 116 1.06 12.83 -8.53
N ASP A 117 1.03 14.15 -8.47
CA ASP A 117 2.12 14.97 -8.96
C ASP A 117 2.43 16.14 -8.03
N VAL A 118 3.63 16.69 -8.20
CA VAL A 118 4.11 17.92 -7.55
C VAL A 118 4.53 18.88 -8.65
N THR A 119 3.73 19.91 -8.86
CA THR A 119 3.89 20.84 -9.98
C THR A 119 3.72 22.29 -9.54
N ALA A 120 4.07 23.27 -10.39
CA ALA A 120 3.63 24.62 -10.20
C ALA A 120 2.09 24.70 -10.26
N ALA A 121 1.50 25.67 -9.58
CA ALA A 121 0.04 25.76 -9.43
C ALA A 121 -0.70 25.84 -10.79
N GLU A 122 -0.14 26.55 -11.74
CA GLU A 122 -0.69 26.71 -13.10
C GLU A 122 -0.55 25.45 -13.96
N ALA A 123 0.29 24.50 -13.54
CA ALA A 123 0.52 23.24 -14.24
C ALA A 123 -0.30 22.07 -13.67
N VAL A 124 -1.13 22.30 -12.64
CA VAL A 124 -2.06 21.29 -12.11
C VAL A 124 -3.03 20.88 -13.22
N PRO A 125 -3.15 19.57 -13.53
CA PRO A 125 -4.07 19.11 -14.56
C PRO A 125 -5.53 19.50 -14.24
N PRO A 126 -6.34 19.88 -15.25
CA PRO A 126 -7.74 20.23 -15.03
C PRO A 126 -8.53 19.11 -14.30
N GLY A 127 -9.23 19.48 -13.23
CA GLY A 127 -10.04 18.56 -12.44
C GLY A 127 -9.27 17.75 -11.39
N TRP A 128 -7.95 17.87 -11.30
CA TRP A 128 -7.19 17.26 -10.22
C TRP A 128 -7.49 17.93 -8.87
N LEU A 129 -7.36 17.15 -7.81
CA LEU A 129 -7.63 17.59 -6.46
C LEU A 129 -6.32 18.06 -5.80
N VAL A 130 -6.31 19.30 -5.36
CA VAL A 130 -5.19 19.90 -4.62
C VAL A 130 -5.17 19.34 -3.19
N VAL A 131 -3.99 18.89 -2.76
CA VAL A 131 -3.76 18.30 -1.43
C VAL A 131 -3.04 19.28 -0.51
N LEU A 132 -1.99 19.91 -1.02
CA LEU A 132 -1.11 20.80 -0.25
C LEU A 132 -0.40 21.77 -1.19
N GLU A 133 -0.26 23.00 -0.72
CA GLU A 133 0.63 24.00 -1.31
C GLU A 133 1.92 24.06 -0.49
N GLY A 134 3.04 24.24 -1.15
CA GLY A 134 4.36 24.28 -0.53
C GLY A 134 5.38 25.02 -1.39
N GLU A 135 6.63 24.91 -1.02
CA GLU A 135 7.74 25.50 -1.75
C GLU A 135 8.86 24.45 -1.95
N THR A 136 9.58 24.56 -3.05
CA THR A 136 10.81 23.80 -3.26
C THR A 136 11.92 24.31 -2.31
N PRO A 137 13.05 23.60 -2.16
CA PRO A 137 14.20 24.12 -1.40
C PRO A 137 14.72 25.46 -1.95
N GLU A 138 14.47 25.75 -3.23
CA GLU A 138 14.87 26.99 -3.92
C GLU A 138 13.83 28.11 -3.73
N GLY A 139 12.70 27.84 -3.03
CA GLY A 139 11.63 28.80 -2.75
C GLY A 139 10.58 28.95 -3.86
N GLU A 140 10.57 28.03 -4.85
CA GLU A 140 9.56 28.06 -5.91
C GLU A 140 8.24 27.43 -5.40
N PRO A 141 7.09 28.10 -5.59
CA PRO A 141 5.80 27.58 -5.15
C PRO A 141 5.43 26.31 -5.92
N VAL A 142 5.01 25.28 -5.20
CA VAL A 142 4.56 24.00 -5.76
C VAL A 142 3.28 23.53 -5.09
N VAL A 143 2.55 22.68 -5.81
CA VAL A 143 1.30 22.08 -5.38
C VAL A 143 1.40 20.57 -5.48
N VAL A 144 1.04 19.87 -4.42
CA VAL A 144 0.78 18.43 -4.47
C VAL A 144 -0.67 18.22 -4.87
N SER A 145 -0.91 17.48 -5.94
CA SER A 145 -2.26 17.18 -6.43
C SER A 145 -2.36 15.73 -6.89
N HIS A 146 -3.59 15.22 -6.98
CA HIS A 146 -3.84 13.86 -7.47
C HIS A 146 -5.08 13.79 -8.38
N SER A 147 -5.13 12.74 -9.21
CA SER A 147 -6.27 12.43 -10.06
C SER A 147 -7.56 12.20 -9.23
N PRO A 148 -8.74 12.65 -9.70
CA PRO A 148 -10.02 12.51 -9.01
C PRO A 148 -10.69 11.15 -9.21
N GLU A 149 -10.01 10.17 -9.80
CA GLU A 149 -10.60 8.92 -10.23
C GLU A 149 -11.11 8.01 -9.08
N PRO A 150 -12.21 7.26 -9.29
CA PRO A 150 -12.82 6.41 -8.26
C PRO A 150 -11.87 5.33 -7.72
N ALA A 151 -11.02 4.74 -8.58
CA ALA A 151 -10.08 3.70 -8.16
C ALA A 151 -9.06 4.24 -7.15
N LEU A 152 -8.57 5.47 -7.35
CA LEU A 152 -7.66 6.13 -6.41
C LEU A 152 -8.37 6.52 -5.11
N ARG A 153 -9.66 6.88 -5.19
CA ARG A 153 -10.49 7.15 -4.00
C ARG A 153 -10.67 5.92 -3.13
N THR A 154 -10.81 4.73 -3.73
CA THR A 154 -10.83 3.45 -3.01
C THR A 154 -9.51 3.23 -2.24
N VAL A 155 -8.36 3.60 -2.81
CA VAL A 155 -7.07 3.56 -2.10
C VAL A 155 -7.09 4.49 -0.89
N ALA A 156 -7.63 5.72 -1.01
CA ALA A 156 -7.71 6.66 0.11
C ALA A 156 -8.57 6.11 1.26
N VAL A 157 -9.67 5.40 0.96
CA VAL A 157 -10.48 4.70 1.98
C VAL A 157 -9.68 3.60 2.66
N LEU A 158 -8.96 2.79 1.89
CA LEU A 158 -8.13 1.73 2.47
C LEU A 158 -6.99 2.29 3.31
N ASP A 159 -6.32 3.37 2.87
CA ASP A 159 -5.28 4.03 3.67
C ASP A 159 -5.83 4.51 5.03
N ALA A 160 -7.07 5.04 5.07
CA ALA A 160 -7.72 5.41 6.31
C ALA A 160 -8.01 4.19 7.21
N VAL A 161 -8.44 3.06 6.66
CA VAL A 161 -8.63 1.79 7.37
C VAL A 161 -7.30 1.32 7.96
N LEU A 162 -6.26 1.27 7.14
CA LEU A 162 -4.93 0.80 7.53
C LEU A 162 -4.18 1.78 8.42
N ASN A 163 -4.65 3.04 8.54
CA ASN A 163 -3.87 4.10 9.19
C ASN A 163 -2.47 4.22 8.57
N ASN A 164 -2.40 4.21 7.24
CA ASN A 164 -1.13 4.22 6.52
C ASN A 164 -0.37 5.52 6.79
N SER A 165 0.84 5.42 7.33
CA SER A 165 1.61 6.58 7.76
C SER A 165 2.66 7.05 6.73
N ASP A 166 2.69 6.46 5.51
CA ASP A 166 3.68 6.82 4.48
C ASP A 166 3.17 6.61 3.03
N ARG A 167 1.89 6.91 2.74
CA ARG A 167 1.39 6.80 1.36
C ARG A 167 1.96 7.90 0.49
N LYS A 168 2.86 7.54 -0.43
CA LYS A 168 3.45 8.40 -1.45
C LYS A 168 2.85 8.14 -2.82
N GLY A 169 2.97 9.10 -3.74
CA GLY A 169 2.52 8.92 -5.12
C GLY A 169 3.23 7.78 -5.85
N SER A 170 4.52 7.57 -5.56
CA SER A 170 5.32 6.46 -6.12
C SER A 170 4.88 5.05 -5.68
N HIS A 171 4.07 4.95 -4.62
CA HIS A 171 3.52 3.67 -4.15
C HIS A 171 2.24 3.24 -4.89
N LEU A 172 1.77 4.05 -5.83
CA LEU A 172 0.53 3.86 -6.57
C LEU A 172 0.82 3.43 -8.00
N MET A 173 0.14 2.40 -8.46
CA MET A 173 0.34 1.82 -9.79
C MET A 173 -0.99 1.43 -10.40
N ARG A 174 -1.22 1.82 -11.66
CA ARG A 174 -2.39 1.37 -12.39
C ARG A 174 -2.20 -0.05 -12.90
N GLU A 175 -3.23 -0.85 -12.71
CA GLU A 175 -3.38 -2.18 -13.30
C GLU A 175 -4.78 -2.30 -13.93
N GLY A 176 -4.87 -2.06 -15.23
CA GLY A 176 -6.16 -2.00 -15.92
C GLY A 176 -7.07 -0.91 -15.36
N SER A 177 -8.23 -1.29 -14.84
CA SER A 177 -9.22 -0.37 -14.24
C SER A 177 -9.04 -0.13 -12.74
N ILE A 178 -8.08 -0.82 -12.10
CA ILE A 178 -7.81 -0.68 -10.66
C ILE A 178 -6.51 0.06 -10.41
N VAL A 179 -6.37 0.64 -9.22
CA VAL A 179 -5.11 1.21 -8.72
C VAL A 179 -4.61 0.32 -7.60
N ARG A 180 -3.41 -0.23 -7.79
CA ARG A 180 -2.70 -0.98 -6.75
C ARG A 180 -1.87 -0.04 -5.90
N GLY A 181 -1.79 -0.37 -4.61
CA GLY A 181 -0.90 0.27 -3.66
C GLY A 181 0.12 -0.72 -3.12
N CYS A 182 1.38 -0.31 -3.01
CA CYS A 182 2.44 -1.08 -2.35
C CYS A 182 2.98 -0.34 -1.13
N ASP A 183 3.95 -0.95 -0.44
CA ASP A 183 4.67 -0.38 0.71
C ASP A 183 3.77 -0.02 1.89
N HIS A 184 3.18 -1.05 2.51
CA HIS A 184 2.26 -0.94 3.65
C HIS A 184 2.93 -1.31 5.00
N GLY A 185 4.25 -1.46 5.04
CA GLY A 185 4.98 -1.83 6.26
C GLY A 185 4.77 -0.86 7.42
N VAL A 186 4.60 0.43 7.14
CA VAL A 186 4.34 1.46 8.15
C VAL A 186 2.85 1.80 8.24
N SER A 187 2.03 0.80 8.52
CA SER A 187 0.58 0.89 8.68
C SER A 187 0.07 0.05 9.84
N LEU A 188 -1.22 0.11 10.13
CA LEU A 188 -1.90 -0.66 11.18
C LEU A 188 -1.48 -0.32 12.63
N GLY A 189 -0.72 0.76 12.83
CA GLY A 189 -0.38 1.27 14.15
C GLY A 189 -1.62 1.72 14.92
N VAL A 190 -1.48 1.78 16.27
CA VAL A 190 -2.56 2.17 17.19
C VAL A 190 -2.79 3.68 17.16
N GLU A 191 -1.71 4.45 17.19
CA GLU A 191 -1.79 5.92 17.19
C GLU A 191 -2.38 6.44 15.88
N PRO A 192 -3.34 7.37 15.92
CA PRO A 192 -3.87 7.98 14.71
C PRO A 192 -2.78 8.78 13.97
N LYS A 193 -2.25 8.20 12.90
CA LYS A 193 -1.12 8.74 12.14
C LYS A 193 -1.30 8.55 10.63
N LEU A 194 -2.50 8.77 10.13
CA LEU A 194 -2.72 8.71 8.68
C LEU A 194 -1.92 9.83 8.00
N ARG A 195 -0.98 9.44 7.11
CA ARG A 195 -0.19 10.35 6.28
C ARG A 195 -0.25 9.87 4.84
N THR A 196 -0.94 10.60 4.02
CA THR A 196 -1.22 10.18 2.64
C THR A 196 -1.23 11.38 1.70
N VAL A 197 -0.84 11.18 0.45
CA VAL A 197 -0.97 12.17 -0.61
C VAL A 197 -2.39 12.21 -1.21
N LEU A 198 -3.36 11.51 -0.61
CA LEU A 198 -4.72 11.36 -1.14
C LEU A 198 -5.77 12.14 -0.33
N TRP A 199 -5.39 13.28 0.23
CA TRP A 199 -6.29 14.13 1.03
C TRP A 199 -7.31 14.95 0.21
N GLY A 200 -7.29 14.91 -1.10
CA GLY A 200 -8.23 15.68 -1.92
C GLY A 200 -9.71 15.38 -1.66
N TRP A 201 -10.03 14.24 -1.02
CA TRP A 201 -11.39 13.90 -0.59
C TRP A 201 -11.65 14.10 0.91
N ALA A 202 -10.73 14.75 1.65
CA ALA A 202 -10.87 14.92 3.09
C ALA A 202 -12.22 15.57 3.46
N GLY A 203 -12.99 14.94 4.33
CA GLY A 203 -14.34 15.38 4.72
C GLY A 203 -15.48 15.04 3.75
N ASP A 204 -15.18 14.59 2.55
CA ASP A 204 -16.20 14.16 1.57
C ASP A 204 -16.90 12.87 2.01
N GLN A 205 -18.09 12.64 1.45
CA GLN A 205 -18.83 11.40 1.67
C GLN A 205 -18.09 10.23 1.01
N ILE A 206 -17.94 9.11 1.72
CA ILE A 206 -17.43 7.87 1.17
C ILE A 206 -18.47 7.29 0.20
N PRO A 207 -18.10 6.88 -1.03
CA PRO A 207 -19.00 6.25 -1.97
C PRO A 207 -19.68 4.99 -1.41
N ASP A 208 -20.92 4.72 -1.80
CA ASP A 208 -21.65 3.54 -1.33
C ASP A 208 -20.94 2.21 -1.67
N THR A 209 -20.21 2.16 -2.78
CA THR A 209 -19.37 1.01 -3.13
C THR A 209 -18.26 0.77 -2.11
N ASP A 210 -17.62 1.82 -1.60
CA ASP A 210 -16.59 1.69 -0.59
C ASP A 210 -17.18 1.48 0.82
N LEU A 211 -18.36 2.02 1.09
CA LEU A 211 -19.11 1.67 2.31
C LEU A 211 -19.49 0.19 2.34
N ALA A 212 -19.87 -0.39 1.21
CA ALA A 212 -20.12 -1.84 1.12
C ALA A 212 -18.85 -2.68 1.39
N ARG A 213 -17.69 -2.20 0.94
CA ARG A 213 -16.37 -2.81 1.27
C ARG A 213 -16.05 -2.72 2.77
N LEU A 214 -16.31 -1.57 3.38
CA LEU A 214 -16.14 -1.39 4.82
C LEU A 214 -17.07 -2.31 5.64
N ASP A 215 -18.33 -2.50 5.21
CA ASP A 215 -19.25 -3.44 5.83
C ASP A 215 -18.79 -4.90 5.70
N ALA A 216 -18.28 -5.29 4.52
CA ALA A 216 -17.70 -6.61 4.32
C ALA A 216 -16.49 -6.83 5.24
N LEU A 217 -15.60 -5.84 5.34
CA LEU A 217 -14.42 -5.88 6.21
C LEU A 217 -14.83 -5.96 7.69
N ALA A 218 -15.83 -5.20 8.13
CA ALA A 218 -16.32 -5.25 9.51
C ALA A 218 -16.79 -6.68 9.88
N ARG A 219 -17.58 -7.31 9.00
CA ARG A 219 -18.01 -8.71 9.19
C ARG A 219 -16.83 -9.69 9.23
N ALA A 220 -15.85 -9.51 8.33
CA ALA A 220 -14.66 -10.37 8.30
C ALA A 220 -13.82 -10.22 9.58
N LEU A 221 -13.66 -9.01 10.12
CA LEU A 221 -12.97 -8.72 11.37
C LEU A 221 -13.67 -9.30 12.60
N ASP A 222 -14.98 -9.49 12.56
CA ASP A 222 -15.73 -10.19 13.61
C ASP A 222 -15.77 -11.72 13.40
N GLY A 223 -15.21 -12.21 12.29
CA GLY A 223 -15.06 -13.62 11.92
C GLY A 223 -13.60 -14.06 11.85
N SER A 224 -13.24 -14.80 10.77
CA SER A 224 -11.94 -15.45 10.60
C SER A 224 -10.77 -14.50 10.46
N LEU A 225 -10.98 -13.32 9.88
CA LEU A 225 -9.88 -12.37 9.63
C LEU A 225 -9.15 -11.98 10.93
N ALA A 226 -9.87 -11.85 12.05
CA ALA A 226 -9.23 -11.55 13.33
C ALA A 226 -8.24 -12.66 13.77
N THR A 227 -8.55 -13.92 13.46
CA THR A 227 -7.67 -15.07 13.70
C THR A 227 -6.45 -15.04 12.78
N ASP A 228 -6.65 -14.69 11.51
CA ASP A 228 -5.57 -14.60 10.50
C ASP A 228 -4.61 -13.44 10.80
N LEU A 229 -5.11 -12.36 11.42
CA LEU A 229 -4.30 -11.21 11.82
C LEU A 229 -3.56 -11.42 13.15
N ALA A 230 -4.00 -12.33 14.01
CA ALA A 230 -3.41 -12.53 15.35
C ALA A 230 -1.91 -12.86 15.35
N PRO A 231 -1.33 -13.63 14.39
CA PRO A 231 0.10 -13.84 14.31
C PRO A 231 0.89 -12.65 13.73
N LEU A 232 0.21 -11.64 13.16
CA LEU A 232 0.81 -10.53 12.42
C LEU A 232 0.76 -9.21 13.19
N LEU A 233 -0.25 -9.04 14.05
CA LEU A 233 -0.56 -7.80 14.77
C LEU A 233 -0.89 -8.10 16.23
N THR A 234 -0.60 -7.15 17.11
CA THR A 234 -1.04 -7.23 18.50
C THR A 234 -2.57 -7.10 18.62
N ALA A 235 -3.13 -7.61 19.71
CA ALA A 235 -4.57 -7.49 19.97
C ALA A 235 -5.04 -6.03 20.04
N VAL A 236 -4.17 -5.11 20.49
CA VAL A 236 -4.47 -3.66 20.56
C VAL A 236 -4.53 -3.06 19.16
N GLU A 237 -3.64 -3.44 18.25
CA GLU A 237 -3.66 -3.00 16.86
C GLU A 237 -4.89 -3.51 16.10
N VAL A 238 -5.28 -4.77 16.32
CA VAL A 238 -6.52 -5.32 15.76
C VAL A 238 -7.74 -4.59 16.31
N ALA A 239 -7.77 -4.24 17.58
CA ALA A 239 -8.84 -3.46 18.19
C ALA A 239 -8.90 -2.03 17.59
N ALA A 240 -7.75 -1.40 17.38
CA ALA A 240 -7.65 -0.09 16.72
C ALA A 240 -8.13 -0.14 15.26
N LEU A 241 -7.79 -1.18 14.50
CA LEU A 241 -8.31 -1.41 13.16
C LEU A 241 -9.84 -1.51 13.15
N LYS A 242 -10.43 -2.34 14.04
CA LYS A 242 -11.88 -2.46 14.19
C LYS A 242 -12.53 -1.10 14.52
N ALA A 243 -11.92 -0.32 15.40
CA ALA A 243 -12.42 1.00 15.77
C ALA A 243 -12.43 1.97 14.58
N ARG A 244 -11.36 1.99 13.76
CA ARG A 244 -11.29 2.82 12.55
C ARG A 244 -12.38 2.46 11.54
N VAL A 245 -12.57 1.16 11.27
CA VAL A 245 -13.63 0.70 10.36
C VAL A 245 -15.01 1.14 10.84
N ARG A 246 -15.31 0.96 12.15
CA ARG A 246 -16.58 1.41 12.75
C ARG A 246 -16.78 2.92 12.64
N THR A 247 -15.72 3.71 12.86
CA THR A 247 -15.77 5.16 12.73
C THR A 247 -16.09 5.59 11.28
N LEU A 248 -15.43 4.99 10.29
CA LEU A 248 -15.69 5.29 8.87
C LEU A 248 -17.11 4.93 8.46
N LEU A 249 -17.65 3.79 8.93
CA LEU A 249 -19.05 3.40 8.70
C LEU A 249 -20.03 4.35 9.38
N ALA A 250 -19.75 4.79 10.61
CA ALA A 250 -20.62 5.69 11.36
C ALA A 250 -20.64 7.10 10.77
N THR A 251 -19.48 7.64 10.40
CA THR A 251 -19.36 9.01 9.85
C THR A 251 -19.73 9.06 8.37
N ARG A 252 -19.53 7.97 7.62
CA ARG A 252 -19.68 7.87 6.16
C ARG A 252 -18.84 8.91 5.41
N ARG A 253 -17.74 9.38 6.01
CA ARG A 253 -16.89 10.45 5.46
C ARG A 253 -15.43 10.04 5.50
N HIS A 254 -14.69 10.51 4.50
CA HIS A 254 -13.22 10.49 4.55
C HIS A 254 -12.75 11.28 5.78
N PRO A 255 -11.71 10.78 6.49
CA PRO A 255 -11.17 11.49 7.64
C PRO A 255 -10.55 12.84 7.25
N LEU A 256 -10.38 13.71 8.24
CA LEU A 256 -9.55 14.90 8.12
C LEU A 256 -8.13 14.61 8.63
N PRO A 257 -7.11 15.36 8.19
CA PRO A 257 -5.76 15.27 8.76
C PRO A 257 -5.80 15.46 10.28
N THR A 258 -5.08 14.59 11.01
CA THR A 258 -4.99 14.69 12.48
C THR A 258 -3.93 15.69 12.89
N PRO A 259 -4.19 16.53 13.93
CA PRO A 259 -3.16 17.37 14.53
C PRO A 259 -2.01 16.53 15.11
N GLY A 260 -0.81 17.07 15.11
CA GLY A 260 0.37 16.45 15.73
C GLY A 260 1.30 15.72 14.79
N TRP A 261 0.84 15.35 13.60
CA TRP A 261 1.66 14.75 12.55
C TRP A 261 1.56 15.53 11.25
N PRO A 262 2.63 15.60 10.42
CA PRO A 262 2.52 16.10 9.05
C PRO A 262 1.47 15.32 8.27
N ALA A 263 0.56 16.00 7.60
CA ALA A 263 -0.56 15.35 6.89
C ALA A 263 -0.07 14.42 5.76
N ILE A 264 1.03 14.78 5.09
CA ILE A 264 1.63 13.98 4.01
C ILE A 264 3.01 13.46 4.41
N PRO A 265 3.47 12.32 3.85
CA PRO A 265 4.85 11.92 3.97
C PRO A 265 5.75 12.84 3.13
N TRP A 266 7.02 12.96 3.53
CA TRP A 266 8.00 13.71 2.75
C TRP A 266 9.20 12.82 2.37
N PRO A 267 9.66 12.86 1.12
CA PRO A 267 9.03 13.52 -0.03
C PRO A 267 7.69 12.87 -0.41
N ALA A 268 6.76 13.68 -0.95
CA ALA A 268 5.44 13.21 -1.43
C ALA A 268 5.56 12.20 -2.59
N LEU A 269 6.60 12.36 -3.40
CA LEU A 269 7.03 11.44 -4.44
C LEU A 269 8.43 10.94 -4.06
N SER A 270 8.59 9.65 -3.82
CA SER A 270 9.94 9.07 -3.78
C SER A 270 10.49 8.97 -5.20
N PRO A 271 11.81 9.12 -5.41
CA PRO A 271 12.41 8.69 -6.66
C PRO A 271 11.95 7.25 -6.90
N ALA A 272 11.28 7.00 -8.01
CA ALA A 272 10.84 5.64 -8.31
C ALA A 272 12.05 4.71 -8.19
N ALA A 273 11.85 3.52 -7.61
CA ALA A 273 12.84 2.44 -7.65
C ALA A 273 12.98 2.00 -9.12
N ARG A 274 13.72 2.78 -9.92
CA ARG A 274 13.74 2.72 -11.39
C ARG A 274 14.94 1.99 -11.94
N SER A 275 15.87 1.58 -11.10
CA SER A 275 17.05 0.85 -11.54
C SER A 275 17.33 -0.34 -10.64
N LEU A 276 17.65 -1.46 -11.27
CA LEU A 276 18.19 -2.63 -10.61
C LEU A 276 19.72 -2.42 -10.48
N ALA A 277 20.23 -2.43 -9.26
CA ALA A 277 21.64 -2.66 -9.04
C ALA A 277 21.91 -4.16 -9.28
N ARG A 278 22.81 -4.46 -10.22
CA ARG A 278 23.30 -5.81 -10.50
C ARG A 278 24.28 -6.25 -9.43
#